data_7e610e5e915853d443095f7ed69c6f78
#
_entry.id   7e610e5e915853d443095f7ed69c6f78
#
_cell.length_a   1.000
_cell.length_b   1.000
_cell.length_c   1.000
_cell.angle_alpha   90.00
_cell.angle_beta   90.00
_cell.angle_gamma   90.00
#
_symmetry.space_group_name_H-M   'P 1'
#
loop_
_entity.id
_entity.type
_entity.pdbx_description
1 polymer ?
#
loop_
_entity_poly.entity_id
_entity_poly.type
_entity_poly.pdbx_seq_one_letter_code
_entity_poly.pdbx_strand_id
1 'polypeptide(L)'
;IWVNENDPSDFEVIGSLAELRERSIEGWGDFEGNTPHRPWIDGVIIESQTPGKEGQRMRRIPDVGNPWLDAGIVPFSTMGYNHSREEWQKWYPADLVTECFPGQFRNWFYSMLSLSTMMMYDEADNAADRKPFRTLLGHRLVQNEQGKPMHKSDGTAIWFEEAAEQIGVD
;
A
#
# COMPACT_ATOMS: atom_id res chain seq x y z
N ILE A 1 -0.37 -5.79 -12.48
CA ILE A 1 -0.99 -5.72 -13.81
C ILE A 1 0.02 -6.23 -14.82
N TRP A 2 -0.36 -7.21 -15.63
CA TRP A 2 0.39 -7.74 -16.77
C TRP A 2 -0.27 -7.30 -18.06
N VAL A 3 0.51 -6.89 -19.02
CA VAL A 3 0.05 -6.34 -20.30
C VAL A 3 0.66 -7.15 -21.43
N ASN A 4 -0.13 -7.47 -22.43
CA ASN A 4 0.29 -8.18 -23.61
C ASN A 4 1.33 -7.37 -24.39
N GLU A 5 2.48 -7.97 -24.70
CA GLU A 5 3.58 -7.30 -25.39
C GLU A 5 3.21 -6.80 -26.79
N ASN A 6 2.20 -7.41 -27.41
CA ASN A 6 1.74 -7.07 -28.76
C ASN A 6 0.48 -6.19 -28.79
N ASP A 7 -0.26 -6.10 -27.68
CA ASP A 7 -1.49 -5.35 -27.60
C ASP A 7 -1.71 -4.77 -26.19
N PRO A 8 -1.36 -3.50 -25.96
CA PRO A 8 -1.51 -2.85 -24.64
C PRO A 8 -2.96 -2.76 -24.13
N SER A 9 -3.96 -2.98 -24.98
CA SER A 9 -5.36 -3.01 -24.54
C SER A 9 -5.73 -4.35 -23.88
N ASP A 10 -4.91 -5.37 -24.06
CA ASP A 10 -5.05 -6.68 -23.45
C ASP A 10 -4.20 -6.70 -22.17
N PHE A 11 -4.87 -6.58 -21.04
CA PHE A 11 -4.21 -6.60 -19.74
C PHE A 11 -4.96 -7.46 -18.72
N GLU A 12 -4.25 -7.98 -17.77
CA GLU A 12 -4.79 -8.80 -16.69
C GLU A 12 -4.26 -8.36 -15.32
N VAL A 13 -5.10 -8.53 -14.32
CA VAL A 13 -4.75 -8.25 -12.92
C VAL A 13 -4.60 -9.57 -12.18
N ILE A 14 -3.40 -9.86 -11.72
CA ILE A 14 -3.11 -11.04 -10.91
C ILE A 14 -3.37 -10.71 -9.46
N GLY A 15 -4.26 -11.46 -8.83
CA GLY A 15 -4.75 -11.19 -7.47
C GLY A 15 -3.95 -11.86 -6.35
N SER A 16 -3.06 -12.81 -6.66
CA SER A 16 -2.28 -13.52 -5.65
C SER A 16 -0.96 -14.08 -6.19
N LEU A 17 -0.03 -14.38 -5.28
CA LEU A 17 1.22 -15.08 -5.64
C LEU A 17 0.96 -16.52 -6.11
N ALA A 18 -0.06 -17.17 -5.59
CA ALA A 18 -0.45 -18.52 -6.02
C ALA A 18 -0.90 -18.52 -7.48
N GLU A 19 -1.76 -17.59 -7.84
CA GLU A 19 -2.20 -17.38 -9.23
C GLU A 19 -1.02 -17.01 -10.14
N LEU A 20 -0.15 -16.11 -9.70
CA LEU A 20 1.03 -15.73 -10.47
C LEU A 20 1.94 -16.93 -10.75
N ARG A 21 2.15 -17.77 -9.74
CA ARG A 21 2.95 -19.00 -9.89
C ARG A 21 2.34 -19.96 -10.91
N GLU A 22 1.05 -20.22 -10.80
CA GLU A 22 0.31 -21.13 -11.69
C GLU A 22 0.37 -20.67 -13.14
N ARG A 23 0.29 -19.35 -13.36
CA ARG A 23 0.23 -18.75 -14.69
C ARG A 23 1.58 -18.39 -15.28
N SER A 24 2.65 -18.44 -14.48
CA SER A 24 3.98 -18.05 -14.94
C SER A 24 4.54 -19.07 -15.93
N ILE A 25 5.02 -18.57 -17.06
CA ILE A 25 5.70 -19.36 -18.08
C ILE A 25 7.21 -19.13 -18.07
N GLU A 26 7.64 -18.04 -17.43
CA GLU A 26 9.06 -17.63 -17.37
C GLU A 26 9.30 -16.77 -16.11
N GLY A 27 10.53 -16.81 -15.57
CA GLY A 27 11.01 -15.92 -14.52
C GLY A 27 10.56 -16.27 -13.12
N TRP A 28 9.70 -17.27 -12.91
CA TRP A 28 9.26 -17.64 -11.57
C TRP A 28 10.42 -18.12 -10.68
N GLY A 29 11.35 -18.91 -11.22
CA GLY A 29 12.45 -19.45 -10.43
C GLY A 29 13.37 -18.36 -9.85
N ASP A 30 13.56 -17.27 -10.55
CA ASP A 30 14.34 -16.13 -10.08
C ASP A 30 13.57 -15.26 -9.09
N PHE A 31 12.25 -15.29 -9.19
CA PHE A 31 11.36 -14.54 -8.30
C PHE A 31 11.07 -15.30 -6.99
N GLU A 32 10.97 -16.64 -7.02
CA GLU A 32 10.57 -17.44 -5.88
C GLU A 32 11.47 -17.20 -4.66
N GLY A 33 10.86 -16.90 -3.52
CA GLY A 33 11.58 -16.58 -2.28
C GLY A 33 11.94 -15.08 -2.13
N ASN A 34 11.71 -14.28 -3.16
CA ASN A 34 11.89 -12.83 -3.10
C ASN A 34 10.56 -12.10 -2.83
N THR A 35 10.66 -10.83 -2.48
CA THR A 35 9.48 -9.98 -2.28
C THR A 35 8.84 -9.62 -3.62
N PRO A 36 7.52 -9.35 -3.69
CA PRO A 36 6.84 -8.94 -4.92
C PRO A 36 7.16 -7.50 -5.34
N HIS A 37 8.41 -7.09 -5.14
CA HIS A 37 8.91 -5.78 -5.51
C HIS A 37 9.88 -5.88 -6.69
N ARG A 38 10.12 -4.74 -7.32
CA ARG A 38 11.17 -4.61 -8.34
C ARG A 38 12.56 -4.84 -7.70
N PRO A 39 13.49 -5.46 -8.43
CA PRO A 39 13.36 -5.90 -9.83
C PRO A 39 12.78 -7.33 -9.99
N TRP A 40 12.60 -8.05 -8.91
CA TRP A 40 12.33 -9.49 -8.92
C TRP A 40 11.07 -9.89 -9.69
N ILE A 41 9.95 -9.22 -9.41
CA ILE A 41 8.66 -9.52 -10.05
C ILE A 41 8.61 -9.12 -11.53
N ASP A 42 9.48 -8.21 -11.96
CA ASP A 42 9.47 -7.71 -13.34
C ASP A 42 9.91 -8.77 -14.36
N GLY A 43 10.63 -9.80 -13.88
CA GLY A 43 11.05 -10.94 -14.71
C GLY A 43 9.97 -11.99 -14.96
N VAL A 44 8.87 -11.95 -14.22
CA VAL A 44 7.81 -12.97 -14.33
C VAL A 44 6.92 -12.67 -15.53
N ILE A 45 6.82 -13.63 -16.45
CA ILE A 45 6.00 -13.57 -17.67
C ILE A 45 4.86 -14.56 -17.52
N ILE A 46 3.66 -14.15 -17.95
CA ILE A 46 2.49 -15.00 -18.05
C ILE A 46 1.98 -15.03 -19.48
N GLU A 47 1.05 -15.92 -19.78
CA GLU A 47 0.33 -15.94 -21.05
C GLU A 47 -1.03 -15.25 -20.93
N SER A 48 -1.46 -14.59 -22.03
CA SER A 48 -2.81 -14.05 -22.15
C SER A 48 -3.83 -15.18 -22.15
N GLN A 49 -4.92 -14.99 -21.39
CA GLN A 49 -6.10 -15.85 -21.41
C GLN A 49 -7.25 -15.25 -22.24
N THR A 50 -7.00 -14.11 -22.86
CA THR A 50 -8.00 -13.46 -23.72
C THR A 50 -8.26 -14.31 -24.96
N PRO A 51 -9.53 -14.65 -25.28
CA PRO A 51 -9.87 -15.44 -26.46
C PRO A 51 -9.27 -14.87 -27.75
N GLY A 52 -8.55 -15.71 -28.48
CA GLY A 52 -7.84 -15.34 -29.70
C GLY A 52 -6.44 -14.74 -29.51
N LYS A 53 -5.97 -14.66 -28.26
CA LYS A 53 -4.62 -14.19 -27.91
C LYS A 53 -3.85 -15.21 -27.06
N GLU A 54 -4.33 -16.43 -26.98
CA GLU A 54 -3.72 -17.52 -26.22
C GLU A 54 -2.26 -17.72 -26.64
N GLY A 55 -1.39 -17.94 -25.69
CA GLY A 55 0.05 -18.08 -25.92
C GLY A 55 0.81 -16.78 -26.14
N GLN A 56 0.14 -15.63 -26.22
CA GLN A 56 0.82 -14.34 -26.28
C GLN A 56 1.38 -13.96 -24.91
N ARG A 57 2.59 -13.46 -24.92
CA ARG A 57 3.33 -13.11 -23.71
C ARG A 57 2.79 -11.82 -23.08
N MET A 58 2.63 -11.84 -21.79
CA MET A 58 2.26 -10.66 -21.01
C MET A 58 3.38 -10.34 -20.01
N ARG A 59 3.75 -9.08 -19.95
CA ARG A 59 4.78 -8.55 -19.06
C ARG A 59 4.16 -7.59 -18.05
N ARG A 60 4.67 -7.62 -16.83
CA ARG A 60 4.27 -6.65 -15.80
C ARG A 60 4.57 -5.22 -16.26
N ILE A 61 3.62 -4.31 -16.07
CA ILE A 61 3.89 -2.88 -16.31
C ILE A 61 4.94 -2.36 -15.32
N PRO A 62 5.86 -1.49 -15.75
CA PRO A 62 6.89 -0.93 -14.87
C PRO A 62 6.31 0.10 -13.88
N ASP A 63 5.16 0.65 -14.21
CA ASP A 63 4.50 1.68 -13.41
C ASP A 63 4.01 1.11 -12.08
N VAL A 64 4.07 1.93 -11.06
CA VAL A 64 3.54 1.65 -9.72
C VAL A 64 2.28 2.46 -9.54
N GLY A 65 1.23 1.85 -9.00
CA GLY A 65 0.03 2.56 -8.63
C GLY A 65 0.29 3.59 -7.52
N ASN A 66 -0.71 4.39 -7.20
CA ASN A 66 -0.59 5.35 -6.12
C ASN A 66 -0.40 4.61 -4.77
N PRO A 67 0.76 4.72 -4.10
CA PRO A 67 1.01 4.03 -2.84
C PRO A 67 0.09 4.51 -1.71
N TRP A 68 -0.51 5.69 -1.86
CA TRP A 68 -1.45 6.24 -0.89
C TRP A 68 -2.84 5.60 -0.97
N LEU A 69 -3.15 4.89 -2.04
CA LEU A 69 -4.34 4.03 -2.10
C LEU A 69 -4.23 2.91 -1.06
N ASP A 70 -3.11 2.20 -1.03
CA ASP A 70 -2.86 1.13 -0.06
C ASP A 70 -2.88 1.66 1.37
N ALA A 71 -2.18 2.77 1.63
CA ALA A 71 -2.16 3.41 2.93
C ALA A 71 -3.53 3.96 3.34
N GLY A 72 -4.29 4.50 2.40
CA GLY A 72 -5.61 5.07 2.67
C GLY A 72 -6.70 4.03 2.96
N ILE A 73 -6.56 2.81 2.42
CA ILE A 73 -7.51 1.72 2.63
C ILE A 73 -7.26 0.92 3.92
N VAL A 74 -6.18 1.21 4.64
CA VAL A 74 -5.79 0.50 5.89
C VAL A 74 -6.94 0.30 6.89
N PRO A 75 -7.83 1.27 7.15
CA PRO A 75 -8.96 1.06 8.06
C PRO A 75 -9.89 -0.10 7.68
N PHE A 76 -9.86 -0.52 6.42
CA PHE A 76 -10.71 -1.58 5.88
C PHE A 76 -9.92 -2.86 5.58
N SER A 77 -8.71 -2.74 5.03
CA SER A 77 -7.92 -3.88 4.57
C SER A 77 -7.30 -4.69 5.72
N THR A 78 -6.97 -4.06 6.84
CA THR A 78 -6.22 -4.71 7.94
C THR A 78 -7.08 -5.17 9.11
N MET A 79 -8.27 -4.59 9.29
CA MET A 79 -9.14 -4.81 10.47
C MET A 79 -10.26 -5.82 10.23
N GLY A 80 -10.19 -6.59 9.15
CA GLY A 80 -11.15 -7.67 8.88
C GLY A 80 -12.51 -7.23 8.32
N TYR A 81 -12.61 -6.06 7.71
CA TYR A 81 -13.85 -5.51 7.12
C TYR A 81 -14.59 -6.49 6.21
N ASN A 82 -13.88 -7.25 5.38
CA ASN A 82 -14.48 -8.25 4.49
C ASN A 82 -14.77 -9.61 5.16
N HIS A 83 -14.30 -9.83 6.39
CA HIS A 83 -14.44 -11.11 7.07
C HIS A 83 -15.48 -11.07 8.20
N SER A 84 -15.48 -10.00 8.99
CA SER A 84 -16.42 -9.80 10.08
C SER A 84 -16.64 -8.32 10.34
N ARG A 85 -17.80 -7.81 9.96
CA ARG A 85 -18.19 -6.42 10.22
C ARG A 85 -18.29 -6.13 11.71
N GLU A 86 -18.75 -7.08 12.52
CA GLU A 86 -18.86 -6.95 13.97
C GLU A 86 -17.48 -6.74 14.62
N GLU A 87 -16.49 -7.55 14.25
CA GLU A 87 -15.13 -7.38 14.75
C GLU A 87 -14.49 -6.08 14.24
N TRP A 88 -14.67 -5.75 12.97
CA TRP A 88 -14.17 -4.52 12.39
C TRP A 88 -14.73 -3.28 13.10
N GLN A 89 -15.99 -3.24 13.45
CA GLN A 89 -16.65 -2.11 14.13
C GLN A 89 -16.07 -1.82 15.53
N LYS A 90 -15.39 -2.76 16.15
CA LYS A 90 -14.70 -2.54 17.42
C LYS A 90 -13.47 -1.65 17.28
N TRP A 91 -12.90 -1.58 16.08
CA TRP A 91 -11.66 -0.88 15.76
C TRP A 91 -11.87 0.38 14.92
N TYR A 92 -13.01 0.47 14.26
CA TYR A 92 -13.34 1.61 13.41
C TYR A 92 -14.41 2.50 14.08
N PRO A 93 -14.22 3.84 14.06
CA PRO A 93 -13.03 4.56 13.65
C PRO A 93 -11.86 4.42 14.64
N ALA A 94 -10.62 4.59 14.20
CA ALA A 94 -9.45 4.59 15.08
C ALA A 94 -9.55 5.69 16.14
N ASP A 95 -9.08 5.42 17.37
CA ASP A 95 -9.09 6.42 18.43
C ASP A 95 -8.08 7.53 18.18
N LEU A 96 -6.90 7.17 17.67
CA LEU A 96 -5.81 8.10 17.39
C LEU A 96 -5.08 7.71 16.11
N VAL A 97 -4.84 8.70 15.27
CA VAL A 97 -3.90 8.63 14.15
C VAL A 97 -2.87 9.73 14.31
N THR A 98 -1.60 9.40 14.13
CA THR A 98 -0.51 10.36 14.22
C THR A 98 0.46 10.22 13.06
N GLU A 99 0.90 11.33 12.51
CA GLU A 99 1.89 11.38 11.44
C GLU A 99 2.42 12.80 11.27
N CYS A 100 3.48 12.92 10.49
CA CYS A 100 4.10 14.21 10.27
C CYS A 100 3.23 15.17 9.45
N PHE A 101 3.32 16.45 9.80
CA PHE A 101 2.55 17.52 9.24
C PHE A 101 3.49 18.61 8.65
N PRO A 102 3.21 19.21 7.48
CA PRO A 102 1.97 19.20 6.68
C PRO A 102 1.93 18.16 5.55
N GLY A 103 2.98 17.35 5.36
CA GLY A 103 3.09 16.45 4.21
C GLY A 103 1.90 15.50 4.06
N GLN A 104 1.45 14.90 5.15
CA GLN A 104 0.40 13.89 5.17
C GLN A 104 -1.00 14.43 4.84
N PHE A 105 -1.20 15.74 4.83
CA PHE A 105 -2.43 16.33 4.31
C PHE A 105 -2.68 16.04 2.83
N ARG A 106 -1.62 15.86 2.05
CA ARG A 106 -1.71 15.55 0.62
C ARG A 106 -1.51 14.08 0.31
N ASN A 107 -1.18 13.29 1.33
CA ASN A 107 -0.80 11.90 1.21
C ASN A 107 -1.75 10.99 1.99
N TRP A 108 -1.31 10.41 3.09
CA TRP A 108 -2.06 9.40 3.84
C TRP A 108 -3.37 9.94 4.40
N PHE A 109 -3.38 11.07 5.07
CA PHE A 109 -4.62 11.61 5.63
C PHE A 109 -5.65 11.92 4.56
N TYR A 110 -5.22 12.49 3.45
CA TYR A 110 -6.11 12.77 2.32
C TYR A 110 -6.72 11.49 1.74
N SER A 111 -5.90 10.48 1.45
CA SER A 111 -6.40 9.21 0.89
C SER A 111 -7.26 8.46 1.88
N MET A 112 -6.88 8.41 3.15
CA MET A 112 -7.67 7.75 4.20
C MET A 112 -9.04 8.39 4.39
N LEU A 113 -9.11 9.73 4.44
CA LEU A 113 -10.38 10.46 4.55
C LEU A 113 -11.24 10.27 3.30
N SER A 114 -10.64 10.37 2.11
CA SER A 114 -11.37 10.21 0.85
C SER A 114 -11.93 8.79 0.71
N LEU A 115 -11.09 7.77 0.93
CA LEU A 115 -11.51 6.38 0.82
C LEU A 115 -12.54 6.00 1.89
N SER A 116 -12.37 6.44 3.14
CA SER A 116 -13.35 6.18 4.19
C SER A 116 -14.68 6.86 3.90
N THR A 117 -14.67 8.08 3.38
CA THR A 117 -15.89 8.77 2.97
C THR A 117 -16.63 8.00 1.88
N MET A 118 -15.90 7.49 0.89
CA MET A 118 -16.49 6.70 -0.21
C MET A 118 -17.00 5.35 0.29
N MET A 119 -16.20 4.63 1.06
CA MET A 119 -16.55 3.28 1.57
C MET A 119 -17.74 3.31 2.54
N MET A 120 -17.86 4.38 3.33
CA MET A 120 -18.91 4.53 4.33
C MET A 120 -20.11 5.38 3.85
N TYR A 121 -20.14 5.73 2.56
CA TYR A 121 -21.15 6.65 2.03
C TYR A 121 -22.58 6.14 2.26
N ASP A 122 -22.81 4.86 1.95
CA ASP A 122 -24.12 4.22 2.08
C ASP A 122 -24.26 3.43 3.39
N GLU A 123 -23.19 3.31 4.19
CA GLU A 123 -23.19 2.53 5.44
C GLU A 123 -23.33 3.38 6.70
N ALA A 124 -23.18 4.69 6.58
CA ALA A 124 -23.26 5.62 7.72
C ALA A 124 -24.34 6.68 7.51
N ASP A 125 -25.25 6.82 8.46
CA ASP A 125 -26.37 7.76 8.39
C ASP A 125 -25.93 9.21 8.46
N ASN A 126 -24.76 9.47 9.05
CA ASN A 126 -24.25 10.84 9.17
C ASN A 126 -22.76 10.93 8.81
N ALA A 127 -22.32 12.14 8.45
CA ALA A 127 -20.96 12.40 8.03
C ALA A 127 -19.92 12.14 9.15
N ALA A 128 -20.31 12.20 10.42
CA ALA A 128 -19.39 11.96 11.52
C ALA A 128 -18.95 10.50 11.61
N ASP A 129 -19.82 9.57 11.22
CA ASP A 129 -19.55 8.14 11.25
C ASP A 129 -18.74 7.64 10.05
N ARG A 130 -18.53 8.52 9.07
CA ARG A 130 -17.66 8.25 7.90
C ARG A 130 -16.19 8.54 8.15
N LYS A 131 -15.86 9.17 9.29
CA LYS A 131 -14.47 9.52 9.62
C LYS A 131 -13.68 8.28 10.03
N PRO A 132 -12.45 8.09 9.51
CA PRO A 132 -11.64 6.92 9.83
C PRO A 132 -10.95 7.01 11.19
N PHE A 133 -10.97 8.16 11.85
CA PHE A 133 -10.36 8.39 13.16
C PHE A 133 -11.12 9.45 13.97
N ARG A 134 -10.96 9.39 15.29
CA ARG A 134 -11.52 10.35 16.25
C ARG A 134 -10.58 11.51 16.51
N THR A 135 -9.30 11.21 16.70
CA THR A 135 -8.26 12.18 16.99
C THR A 135 -7.13 12.06 15.98
N LEU A 136 -6.66 13.19 15.50
CA LEU A 136 -5.47 13.29 14.66
C LEU A 136 -4.43 14.15 15.37
N LEU A 137 -3.26 13.56 15.61
CA LEU A 137 -2.09 14.27 16.14
C LEU A 137 -1.07 14.47 15.02
N GLY A 138 -0.91 15.70 14.58
CA GLY A 138 0.13 16.07 13.63
C GLY A 138 1.40 16.53 14.34
N HIS A 139 2.54 16.01 13.94
CA HIS A 139 3.84 16.44 14.42
C HIS A 139 4.72 16.98 13.29
N ARG A 140 5.79 17.68 13.62
CA ARG A 140 6.79 18.12 12.64
C ARG A 140 7.71 16.96 12.27
N LEU A 141 8.38 17.08 11.12
CA LEU A 141 9.49 16.20 10.79
C LEU A 141 10.58 16.30 11.84
N VAL A 142 11.08 15.16 12.28
CA VAL A 142 12.26 15.09 13.14
C VAL A 142 13.46 15.58 12.33
N GLN A 143 14.26 16.43 12.95
CA GLN A 143 15.40 17.07 12.32
C GLN A 143 16.71 16.58 12.95
N ASN A 144 17.78 16.65 12.20
CA ASN A 144 19.12 16.40 12.70
C ASN A 144 19.61 17.59 13.61
N GLU A 145 20.79 17.46 14.19
CA GLU A 145 21.38 18.49 15.07
C GLU A 145 21.52 19.87 14.42
N GLN A 146 21.62 19.92 13.09
CA GLN A 146 21.71 21.17 12.33
C GLN A 146 20.32 21.73 11.93
N GLY A 147 19.24 21.13 12.41
CA GLY A 147 17.87 21.56 12.10
C GLY A 147 17.43 21.25 10.67
N LYS A 148 18.04 20.26 10.03
CA LYS A 148 17.69 19.79 8.67
C LYS A 148 16.97 18.45 8.71
N PRO A 149 16.15 18.12 7.70
CA PRO A 149 15.59 16.78 7.56
C PRO A 149 16.68 15.71 7.56
N MET A 150 16.36 14.57 8.17
CA MET A 150 17.26 13.42 8.18
C MET A 150 17.06 12.56 6.94
N HIS A 151 18.18 12.12 6.34
CA HIS A 151 18.17 11.21 5.19
C HIS A 151 19.17 10.07 5.39
N LYS A 152 18.78 8.86 5.01
CA LYS A 152 19.67 7.68 5.07
C LYS A 152 20.88 7.84 4.15
N SER A 153 20.67 8.45 2.98
CA SER A 153 21.69 8.63 1.95
C SER A 153 22.83 9.57 2.34
N ASP A 154 22.61 10.48 3.26
CA ASP A 154 23.61 11.45 3.73
C ASP A 154 24.16 11.13 5.14
N GLY A 155 23.79 9.97 5.68
CA GLY A 155 24.26 9.50 6.98
C GLY A 155 23.72 10.26 8.19
N THR A 156 22.68 11.08 8.01
CA THR A 156 22.09 11.87 9.10
C THR A 156 20.90 11.20 9.78
N ALA A 157 20.48 10.02 9.30
CA ALA A 157 19.39 9.26 9.89
C ALA A 157 19.80 8.66 11.25
N ILE A 158 18.95 8.83 12.25
CA ILE A 158 19.04 8.10 13.51
C ILE A 158 18.27 6.78 13.33
N TRP A 159 18.96 5.67 13.59
CA TRP A 159 18.35 4.35 13.47
C TRP A 159 17.51 4.03 14.72
N PHE A 160 16.45 3.24 14.51
CA PHE A 160 15.54 2.88 15.58
C PHE A 160 16.25 2.17 16.74
N GLU A 161 17.09 1.20 16.44
CA GLU A 161 17.83 0.43 17.45
C GLU A 161 18.73 1.32 18.29
N GLU A 162 19.44 2.24 17.65
CA GLU A 162 20.29 3.20 18.35
C GLU A 162 19.47 4.14 19.24
N ALA A 163 18.37 4.65 18.73
CA ALA A 163 17.49 5.52 19.50
C ALA A 163 16.87 4.78 20.69
N ALA A 164 16.40 3.54 20.49
CA ALA A 164 15.79 2.73 21.53
C ALA A 164 16.77 2.43 22.67
N GLU A 165 18.04 2.12 22.35
CA GLU A 165 19.08 1.88 23.36
C GLU A 165 19.47 3.13 24.15
N GLN A 166 19.46 4.29 23.50
CA GLN A 166 19.89 5.53 24.15
C GLN A 166 18.78 6.27 24.89
N ILE A 167 17.56 6.23 24.39
CA ILE A 167 16.42 7.00 24.90
C ILE A 167 15.51 6.11 25.76
N GLY A 168 15.46 4.82 25.48
CA GLY A 168 14.49 3.90 26.07
C GLY A 168 13.13 3.94 25.37
N VAL A 169 12.12 3.36 26.01
CA VAL A 169 10.77 3.22 25.47
C VAL A 169 9.72 4.08 26.18
N ASP A 170 10.14 4.87 27.14
CA ASP A 170 9.26 5.75 27.95
C ASP A 170 9.10 7.14 27.35
#